data_a13f25bdc6edf125760e91e621342db4
#
_entry.id   a13f25bdc6edf125760e91e621342db4
#
_cell.length_a   1.000
_cell.length_b   1.000
_cell.length_c   1.000
_cell.angle_alpha   90.00
_cell.angle_beta   90.00
_cell.angle_gamma   90.00
#
_symmetry.space_group_name_H-M   'P 1'
#
loop_
_entity.id
_entity.type
_entity.pdbx_description
1 polymer ?
#
loop_
_entity_poly.entity_id
_entity_poly.type
_entity_poly.pdbx_seq_one_letter_code
_entity_poly.pdbx_strand_id
1 'polypeptide(L)'
;MKASKILKTSIITLVLALCSPLFSQIQTFEWQGVQREYLVKVPQQTEKPTLPVLFFLHGWTDNITNVDNGFHFQQVANEFEWVVVVPQALNQGVGTMWNAGLMSSNVDDSGFLMALLDSLVEPCQLNLDSVFFTGFSMGGFMTHRIAIEHGDRVTACAPVSGLITNSMASLTPVAPVRMLHIHGTADPVVGYSGSSQYFGNLGLGVDAILDYWGNANNCSTDPVIDTFPDRKNDGLRFVRYKYEGDTDLQHIKVIGGNHTWYHSEDQYDIGYLTEIHKFFVGDGGGVVGVDESEQSEIRLWPNPTSGFFTVEVENATSVEVVDIHGRCVGKYALRPGTNKMDLGNLPDGLYFFKTDRGEVKKVLVSK
;
A
#
# COMPACT_ATOMS: atom_id res chain seq x y z
N MET A 1 -3.66 -14.84 -41.96
CA MET A 1 -2.86 -14.17 -40.91
C MET A 1 -3.70 -13.74 -39.71
N LYS A 2 -4.56 -14.60 -39.13
CA LYS A 2 -5.37 -14.28 -37.94
C LYS A 2 -5.25 -15.33 -36.81
N ALA A 3 -4.44 -16.37 -36.97
CA ALA A 3 -4.32 -17.46 -35.96
C ALA A 3 -3.15 -17.30 -34.95
N SER A 4 -2.25 -16.33 -35.18
CA SER A 4 -1.01 -16.24 -34.37
C SER A 4 -1.11 -15.30 -33.13
N LYS A 5 -2.15 -14.46 -33.03
CA LYS A 5 -2.32 -13.53 -31.90
C LYS A 5 -3.08 -14.14 -30.70
N ILE A 6 -3.93 -15.14 -30.94
CA ILE A 6 -4.75 -15.76 -29.87
C ILE A 6 -3.91 -16.70 -29.01
N LEU A 7 -2.84 -17.28 -29.56
CA LEU A 7 -2.02 -18.26 -28.83
C LEU A 7 -1.06 -17.65 -27.80
N LYS A 8 -0.65 -16.38 -27.97
CA LYS A 8 0.29 -15.73 -27.02
C LYS A 8 -0.38 -15.27 -25.73
N THR A 9 -1.61 -14.80 -25.78
CA THR A 9 -2.36 -14.34 -24.59
C THR A 9 -2.76 -15.50 -23.69
N SER A 10 -3.09 -16.67 -24.27
CA SER A 10 -3.47 -17.86 -23.52
C SER A 10 -2.30 -18.51 -22.75
N ILE A 11 -1.05 -18.32 -23.19
CA ILE A 11 0.11 -18.94 -22.55
C ILE A 11 0.51 -18.19 -21.27
N ILE A 12 0.42 -16.86 -21.22
CA ILE A 12 0.77 -16.06 -20.06
C ILE A 12 -0.24 -16.29 -18.93
N THR A 13 -1.52 -16.30 -19.21
CA THR A 13 -2.59 -16.61 -18.25
C THR A 13 -2.44 -18.05 -17.68
N LEU A 14 -1.97 -18.99 -18.48
CA LEU A 14 -1.81 -20.39 -18.08
C LEU A 14 -0.61 -20.58 -17.13
N VAL A 15 0.49 -19.85 -17.31
CA VAL A 15 1.70 -19.96 -16.48
C VAL A 15 1.45 -19.41 -15.08
N LEU A 16 0.80 -18.26 -14.93
CA LEU A 16 0.45 -17.70 -13.63
C LEU A 16 -0.59 -18.56 -12.88
N ALA A 17 -1.57 -19.14 -13.59
CA ALA A 17 -2.56 -20.05 -13.00
C ALA A 17 -1.96 -21.36 -12.50
N LEU A 18 -0.88 -21.85 -13.09
CA LEU A 18 -0.15 -23.04 -12.65
C LEU A 18 0.77 -22.78 -11.44
N CYS A 19 1.22 -21.54 -11.26
CA CYS A 19 2.08 -21.15 -10.13
C CYS A 19 1.29 -20.71 -8.89
N SER A 20 0.05 -20.25 -9.03
CA SER A 20 -0.79 -19.74 -7.93
C SER A 20 -0.90 -20.64 -6.69
N PRO A 21 -1.08 -21.97 -6.79
CA PRO A 21 -1.15 -22.82 -5.60
C PRO A 21 0.19 -23.01 -4.88
N LEU A 22 1.31 -22.85 -5.56
CA LEU A 22 2.65 -22.93 -4.96
C LEU A 22 2.96 -21.73 -4.05
N PHE A 23 2.41 -20.55 -4.37
CA PHE A 23 2.67 -19.30 -3.65
C PHE A 23 1.65 -18.99 -2.54
N SER A 24 0.67 -19.86 -2.27
CA SER A 24 -0.31 -19.65 -1.19
C SER A 24 0.14 -20.20 0.17
N GLN A 25 1.27 -20.92 0.22
CA GLN A 25 1.83 -21.53 1.43
C GLN A 25 3.13 -20.85 1.83
N ILE A 26 3.48 -20.95 3.12
CA ILE A 26 4.79 -20.54 3.62
C ILE A 26 5.86 -21.44 2.96
N GLN A 27 6.86 -20.78 2.41
CA GLN A 27 7.98 -21.38 1.72
C GLN A 27 9.27 -21.13 2.48
N THR A 28 10.34 -21.82 2.10
CA THR A 28 11.67 -21.64 2.67
C THR A 28 12.68 -21.22 1.61
N PHE A 29 13.62 -20.38 2.03
CA PHE A 29 14.76 -19.89 1.23
C PHE A 29 16.02 -20.01 2.08
N GLU A 30 17.03 -20.69 1.57
CA GLU A 30 18.30 -20.82 2.28
C GLU A 30 19.15 -19.55 2.07
N TRP A 31 19.53 -18.90 3.15
CA TRP A 31 20.43 -17.75 3.16
C TRP A 31 21.54 -17.94 4.18
N GLN A 32 22.79 -17.96 3.70
CA GLN A 32 24.00 -18.16 4.51
C GLN A 32 23.92 -19.40 5.42
N GLY A 33 23.38 -20.51 4.90
CA GLY A 33 23.21 -21.77 5.64
C GLY A 33 22.05 -21.80 6.63
N VAL A 34 21.19 -20.77 6.64
CA VAL A 34 20.00 -20.70 7.50
C VAL A 34 18.75 -20.75 6.63
N GLN A 35 17.81 -21.63 6.99
CA GLN A 35 16.49 -21.67 6.35
C GLN A 35 15.66 -20.49 6.84
N ARG A 36 15.23 -19.64 5.90
CA ARG A 36 14.37 -18.48 6.12
C ARG A 36 12.99 -18.77 5.54
N GLU A 37 11.96 -18.40 6.26
CA GLU A 37 10.58 -18.57 5.80
C GLU A 37 10.08 -17.30 5.13
N TYR A 38 9.18 -17.47 4.16
CA TYR A 38 8.48 -16.36 3.50
C TYR A 38 7.16 -16.82 2.90
N LEU A 39 6.24 -15.88 2.67
CA LEU A 39 4.98 -16.08 1.98
C LEU A 39 4.97 -15.17 0.76
N VAL A 40 4.44 -15.68 -0.36
CA VAL A 40 4.20 -14.88 -1.56
C VAL A 40 2.72 -14.96 -1.93
N LYS A 41 2.12 -13.83 -2.22
CA LYS A 41 0.78 -13.72 -2.83
C LYS A 41 0.93 -13.08 -4.20
N VAL A 42 0.42 -13.75 -5.21
CA VAL A 42 0.36 -13.23 -6.58
C VAL A 42 -1.09 -12.90 -6.95
N PRO A 43 -1.34 -11.92 -7.81
CA PRO A 43 -2.68 -11.66 -8.31
C PRO A 43 -3.26 -12.89 -8.99
N GLN A 44 -4.50 -13.24 -8.69
CA GLN A 44 -5.16 -14.39 -9.31
C GLN A 44 -5.45 -14.16 -10.80
N GLN A 45 -5.60 -12.91 -11.20
CA GLN A 45 -5.78 -12.49 -12.58
C GLN A 45 -5.01 -11.19 -12.83
N THR A 46 -4.28 -11.12 -13.92
CA THR A 46 -3.61 -9.92 -14.40
C THR A 46 -3.34 -10.02 -15.89
N GLU A 47 -3.33 -8.88 -16.57
CA GLU A 47 -2.90 -8.75 -17.97
C GLU A 47 -1.50 -8.14 -18.08
N LYS A 48 -0.89 -7.75 -16.94
CA LYS A 48 0.45 -7.16 -16.91
C LYS A 48 1.51 -8.23 -17.20
N PRO A 49 2.46 -7.96 -18.10
CA PRO A 49 3.54 -8.91 -18.42
C PRO A 49 4.55 -9.07 -17.27
N THR A 50 4.70 -8.02 -16.45
CA THR A 50 5.52 -8.00 -15.24
C THR A 50 4.78 -7.27 -14.14
N LEU A 51 5.02 -7.64 -12.88
CA LEU A 51 4.26 -7.18 -11.72
C LEU A 51 5.14 -6.38 -10.77
N PRO A 52 4.64 -5.25 -10.24
CA PRO A 52 5.25 -4.61 -9.08
C PRO A 52 5.34 -5.57 -7.90
N VAL A 53 6.34 -5.38 -7.05
CA VAL A 53 6.51 -6.19 -5.84
C VAL A 53 6.52 -5.33 -4.59
N LEU A 54 5.74 -5.76 -3.59
CA LEU A 54 5.69 -5.19 -2.26
C LEU A 54 6.26 -6.17 -1.24
N PHE A 55 7.33 -5.80 -0.55
CA PHE A 55 7.78 -6.47 0.66
C PHE A 55 7.10 -5.85 1.88
N PHE A 56 6.39 -6.67 2.65
CA PHE A 56 5.79 -6.27 3.92
C PHE A 56 6.57 -6.88 5.09
N LEU A 57 7.18 -6.03 5.92
CA LEU A 57 8.02 -6.44 7.04
C LEU A 57 7.24 -6.33 8.36
N HIS A 58 7.09 -7.47 9.05
CA HIS A 58 6.32 -7.54 10.28
C HIS A 58 7.04 -6.91 11.49
N GLY A 59 6.29 -6.64 12.55
CA GLY A 59 6.79 -6.10 13.82
C GLY A 59 7.57 -7.12 14.68
N TRP A 60 8.11 -6.66 15.80
CA TRP A 60 8.77 -7.52 16.77
C TRP A 60 7.80 -8.57 17.33
N THR A 61 8.27 -9.80 17.48
CA THR A 61 7.52 -10.99 17.95
C THR A 61 6.38 -11.44 17.06
N ASP A 62 6.14 -10.75 15.95
CA ASP A 62 5.09 -11.12 14.99
C ASP A 62 5.56 -12.19 14.00
N ASN A 63 4.67 -12.66 13.14
CA ASN A 63 4.95 -13.71 12.17
C ASN A 63 4.07 -13.59 10.92
N ILE A 64 4.47 -14.31 9.87
CA ILE A 64 3.79 -14.35 8.57
C ILE A 64 2.29 -14.61 8.72
N THR A 65 1.91 -15.62 9.51
CA THR A 65 0.51 -16.04 9.65
C THR A 65 -0.36 -14.95 10.25
N ASN A 66 0.13 -14.29 11.30
CA ASN A 66 -0.61 -13.20 11.95
C ASN A 66 -0.83 -12.03 11.00
N VAL A 67 0.24 -11.59 10.31
CA VAL A 67 0.11 -10.45 9.39
C VAL A 67 -0.70 -10.79 8.15
N ASP A 68 -0.60 -12.01 7.58
CA ASP A 68 -1.45 -12.44 6.45
C ASP A 68 -2.93 -12.46 6.85
N ASN A 69 -3.25 -12.96 8.07
CA ASN A 69 -4.61 -12.95 8.59
C ASN A 69 -5.14 -11.52 8.87
N GLY A 70 -4.28 -10.61 9.31
CA GLY A 70 -4.66 -9.22 9.59
C GLY A 70 -4.80 -8.34 8.35
N PHE A 71 -3.95 -8.56 7.36
CA PHE A 71 -3.90 -7.74 6.15
C PHE A 71 -4.61 -8.34 4.94
N HIS A 72 -4.92 -9.65 4.97
CA HIS A 72 -5.53 -10.35 3.84
C HIS A 72 -4.76 -10.15 2.52
N PHE A 73 -3.45 -10.41 2.53
CA PHE A 73 -2.55 -10.06 1.42
C PHE A 73 -2.95 -10.63 0.05
N GLN A 74 -3.74 -11.70 -0.01
CA GLN A 74 -4.28 -12.15 -1.30
C GLN A 74 -5.27 -11.13 -1.89
N GLN A 75 -6.05 -10.45 -1.05
CA GLN A 75 -6.94 -9.38 -1.52
C GLN A 75 -6.13 -8.18 -1.98
N VAL A 76 -5.10 -7.79 -1.21
CA VAL A 76 -4.15 -6.73 -1.58
C VAL A 76 -3.48 -7.02 -2.93
N ALA A 77 -2.98 -8.25 -3.12
CA ALA A 77 -2.37 -8.68 -4.37
C ALA A 77 -3.33 -8.56 -5.55
N ASN A 78 -4.59 -8.97 -5.37
CA ASN A 78 -5.62 -8.90 -6.41
C ASN A 78 -6.05 -7.46 -6.71
N GLU A 79 -6.22 -6.63 -5.67
CA GLU A 79 -6.71 -5.26 -5.80
C GLU A 79 -5.69 -4.34 -6.47
N PHE A 80 -4.42 -4.47 -6.07
CA PHE A 80 -3.35 -3.60 -6.59
C PHE A 80 -2.63 -4.20 -7.80
N GLU A 81 -2.91 -5.48 -8.13
CA GLU A 81 -2.16 -6.25 -9.12
C GLU A 81 -0.65 -6.24 -8.82
N TRP A 82 -0.30 -6.53 -7.57
CA TRP A 82 1.07 -6.62 -7.07
C TRP A 82 1.40 -8.01 -6.59
N VAL A 83 2.66 -8.38 -6.69
CA VAL A 83 3.20 -9.49 -5.90
C VAL A 83 3.47 -8.97 -4.49
N VAL A 84 2.89 -9.62 -3.47
CA VAL A 84 3.15 -9.30 -2.07
C VAL A 84 4.03 -10.38 -1.46
N VAL A 85 5.19 -9.98 -0.94
CA VAL A 85 6.16 -10.85 -0.28
C VAL A 85 6.16 -10.53 1.21
N VAL A 86 5.95 -11.54 2.04
CA VAL A 86 5.94 -11.42 3.51
C VAL A 86 7.03 -12.34 4.07
N PRO A 87 8.25 -11.85 4.24
CA PRO A 87 9.34 -12.64 4.80
C PRO A 87 9.24 -12.72 6.32
N GLN A 88 9.81 -13.79 6.92
CA GLN A 88 9.87 -14.02 8.36
C GLN A 88 11.23 -13.61 8.92
N ALA A 89 11.23 -12.75 9.93
CA ALA A 89 12.41 -12.48 10.73
C ALA A 89 12.79 -13.70 11.58
N LEU A 90 14.08 -13.87 11.85
CA LEU A 90 14.54 -14.94 12.73
C LEU A 90 14.20 -14.67 14.21
N ASN A 91 13.95 -15.74 14.94
CA ASN A 91 13.91 -15.67 16.40
C ASN A 91 15.35 -15.56 16.93
N GLN A 92 15.66 -14.44 17.59
CA GLN A 92 16.98 -14.13 18.13
C GLN A 92 17.03 -14.27 19.65
N GLY A 93 16.21 -15.15 20.23
CA GLY A 93 16.16 -15.46 21.66
C GLY A 93 15.26 -14.51 22.48
N VAL A 94 14.85 -13.39 21.88
CA VAL A 94 13.93 -12.40 22.49
C VAL A 94 12.67 -12.20 21.65
N GLY A 95 12.37 -13.16 20.81
CA GLY A 95 11.31 -13.13 19.80
C GLY A 95 11.84 -12.97 18.39
N THR A 96 10.94 -13.01 17.43
CA THR A 96 11.24 -12.77 16.00
C THR A 96 11.53 -11.28 15.80
N MET A 97 12.67 -10.95 15.23
CA MET A 97 13.07 -9.56 15.02
C MET A 97 14.00 -9.39 13.82
N TRP A 98 13.88 -8.26 13.17
CA TRP A 98 14.80 -7.81 12.12
C TRP A 98 16.05 -7.20 12.73
N ASN A 99 17.21 -7.49 12.16
CA ASN A 99 18.44 -6.76 12.46
C ASN A 99 18.40 -5.36 11.81
N ALA A 100 17.71 -4.44 12.44
CA ALA A 100 17.62 -3.04 12.04
C ALA A 100 18.53 -2.12 12.86
N GLY A 101 19.54 -2.68 13.54
CA GLY A 101 20.53 -1.91 14.32
C GLY A 101 20.05 -1.44 15.70
N LEU A 102 18.90 -1.90 16.20
CA LEU A 102 18.42 -1.62 17.55
C LEU A 102 19.15 -2.43 18.62
N MET A 103 19.51 -3.66 18.28
CA MET A 103 20.27 -4.56 19.15
C MET A 103 21.44 -5.14 18.37
N SER A 104 22.48 -5.58 19.10
CA SER A 104 23.62 -6.27 18.49
C SER A 104 23.15 -7.59 17.91
N SER A 105 23.33 -7.77 16.61
CA SER A 105 22.96 -8.98 15.88
C SER A 105 23.94 -9.18 14.69
N ASN A 106 24.28 -10.43 14.44
CA ASN A 106 25.07 -10.83 13.26
C ASN A 106 24.20 -11.37 12.13
N VAL A 107 22.86 -11.31 12.26
CA VAL A 107 21.93 -11.76 11.21
C VAL A 107 21.96 -10.76 10.08
N ASP A 108 22.23 -11.24 8.87
CA ASP A 108 22.20 -10.42 7.66
C ASP A 108 20.79 -10.45 7.04
N ASP A 109 19.85 -9.72 7.66
CA ASP A 109 18.47 -9.61 7.15
C ASP A 109 18.42 -8.76 5.88
N SER A 110 19.28 -7.75 5.76
CA SER A 110 19.34 -6.87 4.60
C SER A 110 19.74 -7.65 3.34
N GLY A 111 20.81 -8.41 3.40
CA GLY A 111 21.23 -9.29 2.32
C GLY A 111 20.21 -10.40 2.01
N PHE A 112 19.58 -10.98 3.05
CA PHE A 112 18.49 -11.96 2.86
C PHE A 112 17.35 -11.39 2.03
N LEU A 113 16.86 -10.19 2.35
CA LEU A 113 15.71 -9.58 1.65
C LEU A 113 16.04 -9.29 0.18
N MET A 114 17.28 -8.85 -0.11
CA MET A 114 17.72 -8.64 -1.49
C MET A 114 17.90 -9.95 -2.26
N ALA A 115 18.47 -10.98 -1.63
CA ALA A 115 18.60 -12.30 -2.26
C ALA A 115 17.24 -12.97 -2.50
N LEU A 116 16.28 -12.78 -1.57
CA LEU A 116 14.90 -13.23 -1.76
C LEU A 116 14.25 -12.51 -2.94
N LEU A 117 14.41 -11.19 -3.05
CA LEU A 117 13.93 -10.43 -4.22
C LEU A 117 14.47 -11.03 -5.51
N ASP A 118 15.79 -11.25 -5.61
CA ASP A 118 16.42 -11.82 -6.80
C ASP A 118 15.87 -13.20 -7.16
N SER A 119 15.60 -14.03 -6.15
CA SER A 119 15.06 -15.39 -6.35
C SER A 119 13.63 -15.40 -6.89
N LEU A 120 12.87 -14.32 -6.69
CA LEU A 120 11.47 -14.20 -7.08
C LEU A 120 11.27 -13.51 -8.44
N VAL A 121 12.31 -12.91 -9.02
CA VAL A 121 12.18 -12.15 -10.29
C VAL A 121 11.55 -13.00 -11.39
N GLU A 122 12.14 -14.13 -11.73
CA GLU A 122 11.68 -15.00 -12.81
C GLU A 122 10.37 -15.75 -12.45
N PRO A 123 10.25 -16.40 -11.25
CA PRO A 123 9.04 -17.16 -10.93
C PRO A 123 7.78 -16.29 -10.82
N CYS A 124 7.92 -15.04 -10.36
CA CYS A 124 6.80 -14.12 -10.16
C CYS A 124 6.71 -13.05 -11.27
N GLN A 125 7.61 -13.07 -12.25
CA GLN A 125 7.68 -12.08 -13.34
C GLN A 125 7.71 -10.65 -12.78
N LEU A 126 8.63 -10.38 -11.84
CA LEU A 126 8.70 -9.08 -11.18
C LEU A 126 9.17 -7.96 -12.10
N ASN A 127 8.59 -6.78 -11.93
CA ASN A 127 9.09 -5.55 -12.51
C ASN A 127 10.09 -4.89 -11.54
N LEU A 128 11.37 -4.92 -11.87
CA LEU A 128 12.42 -4.35 -11.02
C LEU A 128 12.44 -2.82 -11.00
N ASP A 129 11.68 -2.15 -11.86
CA ASP A 129 11.44 -0.70 -11.79
C ASP A 129 10.31 -0.34 -10.78
N SER A 130 9.72 -1.34 -10.13
CA SER A 130 8.59 -1.18 -9.20
C SER A 130 8.75 -2.10 -7.99
N VAL A 131 9.83 -1.89 -7.23
CA VAL A 131 10.18 -2.62 -6.00
C VAL A 131 9.88 -1.75 -4.79
N PHE A 132 8.97 -2.19 -3.94
CA PHE A 132 8.44 -1.44 -2.81
C PHE A 132 8.66 -2.16 -1.49
N PHE A 133 8.98 -1.40 -0.45
CA PHE A 133 9.11 -1.91 0.91
C PHE A 133 8.24 -1.11 1.88
N THR A 134 7.49 -1.81 2.71
CA THR A 134 6.80 -1.25 3.88
C THR A 134 6.93 -2.18 5.06
N GLY A 135 6.70 -1.67 6.25
CA GLY A 135 6.69 -2.48 7.45
C GLY A 135 6.26 -1.67 8.66
N PHE A 136 5.82 -2.39 9.68
CA PHE A 136 5.32 -1.81 10.92
C PHE A 136 6.30 -2.00 12.07
N SER A 137 6.47 -0.97 12.93
CA SER A 137 7.29 -1.08 14.13
C SER A 137 8.73 -1.53 13.77
N MET A 138 9.20 -2.67 14.26
CA MET A 138 10.50 -3.27 13.89
C MET A 138 10.64 -3.44 12.37
N GLY A 139 9.55 -3.77 11.65
CA GLY A 139 9.53 -3.81 10.19
C GLY A 139 9.73 -2.42 9.55
N GLY A 140 9.22 -1.37 10.19
CA GLY A 140 9.47 0.02 9.78
C GLY A 140 10.93 0.44 9.95
N PHE A 141 11.59 0.03 11.05
CA PHE A 141 13.05 0.21 11.21
C PHE A 141 13.82 -0.51 10.10
N MET A 142 13.42 -1.75 9.79
CA MET A 142 14.08 -2.51 8.73
C MET A 142 13.82 -1.91 7.33
N THR A 143 12.65 -1.32 7.11
CA THR A 143 12.34 -0.59 5.88
C THR A 143 13.29 0.60 5.69
N HIS A 144 13.59 1.36 6.74
CA HIS A 144 14.61 2.40 6.69
C HIS A 144 15.99 1.84 6.36
N ARG A 145 16.37 0.71 6.98
CA ARG A 145 17.65 0.05 6.70
C ARG A 145 17.77 -0.34 5.23
N ILE A 146 16.74 -0.98 4.66
CA ILE A 146 16.71 -1.33 3.23
C ILE A 146 16.87 -0.09 2.35
N ALA A 147 16.16 0.99 2.65
CA ALA A 147 16.28 2.23 1.89
C ALA A 147 17.69 2.84 1.95
N ILE A 148 18.37 2.74 3.10
CA ILE A 148 19.73 3.27 3.28
C ILE A 148 20.76 2.40 2.55
N GLU A 149 20.68 1.06 2.70
CA GLU A 149 21.69 0.13 2.21
C GLU A 149 21.49 -0.27 0.74
N HIS A 150 20.24 -0.22 0.22
CA HIS A 150 19.85 -0.72 -1.10
C HIS A 150 18.93 0.24 -1.86
N GLY A 151 19.06 1.55 -1.62
CA GLY A 151 18.24 2.57 -2.28
C GLY A 151 18.33 2.56 -3.82
N ASP A 152 19.43 2.04 -4.37
CA ASP A 152 19.63 1.84 -5.81
C ASP A 152 18.82 0.66 -6.39
N ARG A 153 18.22 -0.17 -5.53
CA ARG A 153 17.44 -1.36 -5.91
C ARG A 153 15.95 -1.26 -5.57
N VAL A 154 15.55 -0.19 -4.88
CA VAL A 154 14.18 -0.01 -4.44
C VAL A 154 13.59 1.27 -5.01
N THR A 155 12.34 1.22 -5.44
CA THR A 155 11.66 2.35 -6.06
C THR A 155 11.09 3.31 -5.01
N ALA A 156 10.50 2.76 -3.94
CA ALA A 156 9.98 3.54 -2.84
C ALA A 156 9.84 2.72 -1.56
N CYS A 157 9.90 3.42 -0.42
CA CYS A 157 9.75 2.86 0.91
C CYS A 157 8.70 3.61 1.73
N ALA A 158 7.95 2.87 2.56
CA ALA A 158 6.95 3.43 3.45
C ALA A 158 7.06 2.83 4.88
N PRO A 159 8.03 3.27 5.69
CA PRO A 159 8.13 2.84 7.08
C PRO A 159 6.98 3.38 7.92
N VAL A 160 6.32 2.50 8.70
CA VAL A 160 5.23 2.85 9.60
C VAL A 160 5.65 2.60 11.05
N SER A 161 5.59 3.64 11.89
CA SER A 161 5.99 3.60 13.31
C SER A 161 7.36 2.94 13.53
N GLY A 162 8.30 3.17 12.62
CA GLY A 162 9.71 2.76 12.69
C GLY A 162 10.62 3.97 12.60
N LEU A 163 11.83 3.89 13.12
CA LEU A 163 12.79 5.00 13.14
C LEU A 163 14.12 4.61 12.48
N ILE A 164 14.96 5.60 12.22
CA ILE A 164 16.38 5.38 11.88
C ILE A 164 17.14 5.24 13.20
N THR A 165 17.72 4.07 13.45
CA THR A 165 18.51 3.83 14.68
C THR A 165 19.77 4.68 14.71
N ASN A 166 20.36 4.84 15.91
CA ASN A 166 21.60 5.59 16.06
C ASN A 166 22.75 5.03 15.22
N SER A 167 22.79 3.71 15.01
CA SER A 167 23.80 3.07 14.15
C SER A 167 23.58 3.36 12.67
N MET A 168 22.33 3.48 12.21
CA MET A 168 21.99 3.81 10.83
C MET A 168 22.12 5.33 10.54
N ALA A 169 21.90 6.17 11.54
CA ALA A 169 21.90 7.63 11.39
C ALA A 169 23.24 8.21 10.88
N SER A 170 24.34 7.48 11.08
CA SER A 170 25.67 7.86 10.59
C SER A 170 25.96 7.39 9.16
N LEU A 171 25.09 6.56 8.57
CA LEU A 171 25.25 6.07 7.21
C LEU A 171 24.70 7.08 6.22
N THR A 172 25.26 7.10 5.02
CA THR A 172 24.71 7.84 3.88
C THR A 172 23.97 6.85 3.00
N PRO A 173 22.71 7.13 2.58
CA PRO A 173 22.00 6.27 1.65
C PRO A 173 22.79 6.09 0.36
N VAL A 174 22.79 4.86 -0.18
CA VAL A 174 23.52 4.55 -1.45
C VAL A 174 22.91 5.26 -2.64
N ALA A 175 21.61 5.61 -2.57
CA ALA A 175 20.91 6.41 -3.57
C ALA A 175 19.72 7.14 -2.90
N PRO A 176 19.22 8.23 -3.50
CA PRO A 176 17.92 8.82 -3.11
C PRO A 176 16.79 7.81 -3.29
N VAL A 177 15.83 7.77 -2.35
CA VAL A 177 14.68 6.85 -2.38
C VAL A 177 13.40 7.61 -2.10
N ARG A 178 12.36 7.38 -2.91
CA ARG A 178 11.03 7.90 -2.61
C ARG A 178 10.56 7.37 -1.25
N MET A 179 10.23 8.29 -0.32
CA MET A 179 9.99 7.94 1.08
C MET A 179 8.66 8.50 1.58
N LEU A 180 7.80 7.62 2.14
CA LEU A 180 6.60 8.01 2.88
C LEU A 180 6.74 7.53 4.33
N HIS A 181 7.08 8.42 5.26
CA HIS A 181 7.11 8.07 6.67
C HIS A 181 5.74 8.28 7.32
N ILE A 182 5.23 7.27 8.07
CA ILE A 182 3.94 7.38 8.78
C ILE A 182 4.15 7.15 10.26
N HIS A 183 3.70 8.10 11.12
CA HIS A 183 3.95 7.97 12.57
C HIS A 183 2.90 8.70 13.44
N GLY A 184 2.51 8.04 14.54
CA GLY A 184 1.63 8.59 15.55
C GLY A 184 2.36 9.46 16.59
N THR A 185 1.82 10.64 16.90
CA THR A 185 2.47 11.57 17.87
C THR A 185 2.35 11.13 19.31
N ALA A 186 1.42 10.23 19.65
CA ALA A 186 1.21 9.67 20.98
C ALA A 186 1.68 8.21 21.09
N ASP A 187 2.53 7.75 20.17
CA ASP A 187 3.10 6.39 20.19
C ASP A 187 4.00 6.19 21.42
N PRO A 188 3.62 5.31 22.37
CA PRO A 188 4.41 5.09 23.60
C PRO A 188 5.51 4.04 23.39
N VAL A 189 5.44 3.23 22.35
CA VAL A 189 6.36 2.12 22.08
C VAL A 189 7.52 2.61 21.23
N VAL A 190 7.23 3.26 20.11
CA VAL A 190 8.20 3.89 19.22
C VAL A 190 7.87 5.38 19.19
N GLY A 191 8.38 6.13 20.19
CA GLY A 191 7.98 7.51 20.38
C GLY A 191 8.42 8.42 19.24
N TYR A 192 7.56 9.34 18.85
CA TYR A 192 7.76 10.33 17.80
C TYR A 192 9.08 11.11 17.95
N SER A 193 9.52 11.33 19.20
CA SER A 193 10.78 12.03 19.53
C SER A 193 12.04 11.18 19.43
N GLY A 194 11.95 9.91 19.01
CA GLY A 194 13.11 9.00 18.93
C GLY A 194 13.33 8.14 20.17
N SER A 195 12.46 8.23 21.17
CA SER A 195 12.57 7.46 22.43
C SER A 195 11.33 6.62 22.66
N SER A 196 11.50 5.53 23.38
CA SER A 196 10.41 4.65 23.83
C SER A 196 10.14 4.89 25.32
N GLN A 197 8.87 4.80 25.70
CA GLN A 197 8.50 4.75 27.11
C GLN A 197 9.07 3.51 27.81
N TYR A 198 9.33 2.44 27.06
CA TYR A 198 9.73 1.12 27.59
C TYR A 198 11.21 0.81 27.39
N PHE A 199 11.82 1.31 26.30
CA PHE A 199 13.15 0.88 25.84
C PHE A 199 14.18 2.02 25.80
N GLY A 200 13.80 3.25 26.16
CA GLY A 200 14.71 4.41 26.13
C GLY A 200 14.94 4.93 24.71
N ASN A 201 16.16 5.37 24.40
CA ASN A 201 16.50 5.92 23.10
C ASN A 201 16.53 4.82 22.01
N LEU A 202 15.76 5.00 20.95
CA LEU A 202 15.67 4.07 19.82
C LEU A 202 16.41 4.59 18.57
N GLY A 203 16.63 5.90 18.45
CA GLY A 203 17.24 6.51 17.27
C GLY A 203 16.83 7.95 17.07
N LEU A 204 16.82 8.39 15.82
CA LEU A 204 16.37 9.72 15.43
C LEU A 204 14.87 9.87 15.68
N GLY A 205 14.46 11.04 16.18
CA GLY A 205 13.06 11.44 16.17
C GLY A 205 12.57 11.69 14.75
N VAL A 206 11.24 11.70 14.57
CA VAL A 206 10.63 11.83 13.23
C VAL A 206 11.10 13.08 12.50
N ASP A 207 11.17 14.22 13.18
CA ASP A 207 11.62 15.47 12.53
C ASP A 207 13.07 15.33 12.00
N ALA A 208 13.98 14.69 12.76
CA ALA A 208 15.34 14.43 12.31
C ALA A 208 15.41 13.37 11.20
N ILE A 209 14.45 12.44 11.14
CA ILE A 209 14.31 11.47 10.02
C ILE A 209 13.90 12.23 8.73
N LEU A 210 12.98 13.17 8.85
CA LEU A 210 12.58 14.01 7.72
C LEU A 210 13.74 14.87 7.21
N ASP A 211 14.54 15.45 8.10
CA ASP A 211 15.78 16.15 7.73
C ASP A 211 16.79 15.21 7.06
N TYR A 212 16.96 13.99 7.58
CA TYR A 212 17.87 12.98 7.00
C TYR A 212 17.49 12.65 5.56
N TRP A 213 16.22 12.28 5.33
CA TRP A 213 15.73 11.94 4.00
C TRP A 213 15.59 13.18 3.11
N GLY A 214 15.22 14.34 3.67
CA GLY A 214 15.19 15.61 2.94
C GLY A 214 16.54 15.97 2.35
N ASN A 215 17.61 15.81 3.12
CA ASN A 215 18.96 16.02 2.63
C ASN A 215 19.37 14.99 1.56
N ALA A 216 19.06 13.70 1.78
CA ALA A 216 19.39 12.64 0.82
C ALA A 216 18.65 12.78 -0.51
N ASN A 217 17.42 13.27 -0.48
CA ASN A 217 16.52 13.42 -1.63
C ASN A 217 16.55 14.85 -2.23
N ASN A 218 17.42 15.75 -1.71
CA ASN A 218 17.51 17.15 -2.10
C ASN A 218 16.16 17.89 -2.06
N CYS A 219 15.44 17.71 -0.94
CA CYS A 219 14.13 18.30 -0.75
C CYS A 219 14.21 19.72 -0.14
N SER A 220 13.17 20.52 -0.43
CA SER A 220 12.88 21.77 0.27
C SER A 220 12.61 21.53 1.76
N THR A 221 12.95 22.51 2.60
CA THR A 221 12.61 22.48 4.04
C THR A 221 11.16 22.87 4.32
N ASP A 222 10.47 23.48 3.36
CA ASP A 222 9.10 23.96 3.51
C ASP A 222 8.13 23.03 2.81
N PRO A 223 7.41 22.16 3.54
CA PRO A 223 6.48 21.20 2.93
C PRO A 223 5.15 21.85 2.54
N VAL A 224 4.53 21.33 1.50
CA VAL A 224 3.11 21.53 1.26
C VAL A 224 2.35 20.66 2.27
N ILE A 225 1.41 21.27 2.99
CA ILE A 225 0.65 20.62 4.05
C ILE A 225 -0.78 20.37 3.58
N ASP A 226 -1.22 19.13 3.65
CA ASP A 226 -2.56 18.68 3.34
C ASP A 226 -3.17 17.97 4.56
N THR A 227 -4.35 18.37 4.98
CA THR A 227 -5.02 17.80 6.16
C THR A 227 -6.21 16.97 5.70
N PHE A 228 -6.19 15.68 6.04
CA PHE A 228 -7.32 14.80 5.78
C PHE A 228 -8.56 15.25 6.56
N PRO A 229 -9.77 15.14 5.97
CA PRO A 229 -11.01 15.46 6.67
C PRO A 229 -11.19 14.59 7.92
N ASP A 230 -11.48 15.20 9.06
CA ASP A 230 -11.83 14.50 10.31
C ASP A 230 -13.31 14.11 10.26
N ARG A 231 -13.59 12.90 9.78
CA ARG A 231 -14.94 12.35 9.60
C ARG A 231 -15.37 11.45 10.76
N LYS A 232 -14.41 10.87 11.46
CA LYS A 232 -14.65 9.87 12.51
C LYS A 232 -14.80 10.48 13.90
N ASN A 233 -14.25 11.67 14.12
CA ASN A 233 -14.28 12.37 15.42
C ASN A 233 -13.82 11.46 16.58
N ASP A 234 -12.76 10.68 16.32
CA ASP A 234 -12.21 9.66 17.21
C ASP A 234 -10.98 10.15 18.01
N GLY A 235 -10.67 11.44 17.88
CA GLY A 235 -9.52 12.09 18.52
C GLY A 235 -8.22 11.98 17.72
N LEU A 236 -8.26 11.36 16.54
CA LEU A 236 -7.13 11.31 15.61
C LEU A 236 -7.27 12.42 14.56
N ARG A 237 -6.12 12.92 14.11
CA ARG A 237 -6.07 13.80 12.95
C ARG A 237 -4.89 13.41 12.07
N PHE A 238 -5.14 13.25 10.80
CA PHE A 238 -4.14 12.86 9.82
C PHE A 238 -3.72 14.08 9.01
N VAL A 239 -2.41 14.33 8.96
CA VAL A 239 -1.85 15.48 8.24
C VAL A 239 -0.70 14.98 7.37
N ARG A 240 -0.78 15.26 6.07
CA ARG A 240 0.27 14.93 5.11
C ARG A 240 1.16 16.13 4.88
N TYR A 241 2.45 15.91 4.95
CA TYR A 241 3.52 16.83 4.60
C TYR A 241 4.20 16.30 3.33
N LYS A 242 4.24 17.10 2.27
CA LYS A 242 4.92 16.80 1.02
C LYS A 242 6.09 17.75 0.85
N TYR A 243 7.29 17.22 0.78
CA TYR A 243 8.52 18.00 0.59
C TYR A 243 8.92 17.94 -0.88
N GLU A 244 8.93 19.06 -1.57
CA GLU A 244 9.34 19.14 -2.97
C GLU A 244 10.85 18.97 -3.09
N GLY A 245 11.31 18.14 -4.03
CA GLY A 245 12.72 17.84 -4.25
C GLY A 245 12.95 17.00 -5.49
N ASP A 246 14.19 16.53 -5.66
CA ASP A 246 14.56 15.66 -6.78
C ASP A 246 13.93 14.28 -6.65
N THR A 247 13.65 13.85 -5.41
CA THR A 247 13.01 12.57 -5.09
C THR A 247 11.96 12.78 -4.00
N ASP A 248 10.76 12.22 -4.17
CA ASP A 248 9.61 12.40 -3.28
C ASP A 248 9.91 12.07 -1.82
N LEU A 249 9.64 13.00 -0.93
CA LEU A 249 9.59 12.78 0.51
C LEU A 249 8.23 13.20 1.04
N GLN A 250 7.52 12.30 1.68
CA GLN A 250 6.26 12.60 2.34
C GLN A 250 6.24 12.09 3.77
N HIS A 251 5.44 12.74 4.60
CA HIS A 251 5.16 12.31 5.97
C HIS A 251 3.67 12.39 6.26
N ILE A 252 3.08 11.30 6.77
CA ILE A 252 1.73 11.34 7.36
C ILE A 252 1.90 11.36 8.88
N LYS A 253 1.66 12.52 9.47
CA LYS A 253 1.63 12.74 10.92
C LYS A 253 0.24 12.41 11.45
N VAL A 254 0.18 11.45 12.38
CA VAL A 254 -1.08 11.08 13.02
C VAL A 254 -1.13 11.71 14.41
N ILE A 255 -1.77 12.85 14.50
CA ILE A 255 -1.92 13.58 15.78
C ILE A 255 -2.85 12.78 16.69
N GLY A 256 -2.38 12.48 17.91
CA GLY A 256 -3.08 11.59 18.85
C GLY A 256 -2.89 10.10 18.56
N GLY A 257 -2.26 9.73 17.43
CA GLY A 257 -2.06 8.35 17.03
C GLY A 257 -1.11 7.58 17.95
N ASN A 258 -1.50 6.36 18.32
CA ASN A 258 -0.76 5.40 19.10
C ASN A 258 0.10 4.49 18.21
N HIS A 259 0.74 3.46 18.84
CA HIS A 259 1.49 2.41 18.16
C HIS A 259 0.53 1.41 17.47
N THR A 260 -0.07 1.82 16.37
CA THR A 260 -1.15 1.08 15.68
C THR A 260 -1.02 1.23 14.17
N TRP A 261 -1.32 0.15 13.45
CA TRP A 261 -1.57 0.22 12.01
C TRP A 261 -3.05 0.52 11.77
N TYR A 262 -3.37 1.63 11.15
CA TYR A 262 -4.75 2.01 10.82
C TYR A 262 -5.15 1.37 9.48
N HIS A 263 -6.02 0.33 9.55
CA HIS A 263 -6.25 -0.59 8.45
C HIS A 263 -7.18 -0.06 7.36
N SER A 264 -8.26 0.62 7.71
CA SER A 264 -9.30 0.96 6.73
C SER A 264 -9.96 2.31 6.98
N GLU A 265 -10.43 2.92 5.88
CA GLU A 265 -11.22 4.15 5.91
C GLU A 265 -12.62 3.95 6.51
N ASP A 266 -13.09 2.71 6.65
CA ASP A 266 -14.34 2.41 7.36
C ASP A 266 -14.24 2.68 8.87
N GLN A 267 -13.05 2.42 9.45
CA GLN A 267 -12.79 2.61 10.88
C GLN A 267 -12.15 3.95 11.19
N TYR A 268 -11.28 4.46 10.32
CA TYR A 268 -10.48 5.67 10.49
C TYR A 268 -10.67 6.61 9.30
N ASP A 269 -10.14 7.82 9.37
CA ASP A 269 -10.24 8.77 8.26
C ASP A 269 -9.41 8.37 7.04
N ILE A 270 -8.37 7.54 7.24
CA ILE A 270 -7.54 6.94 6.19
C ILE A 270 -7.20 5.48 6.50
N GLY A 271 -6.89 4.69 5.47
CA GLY A 271 -6.24 3.39 5.57
C GLY A 271 -4.78 3.50 5.16
N TYR A 272 -3.85 3.05 6.02
CA TYR A 272 -2.42 3.19 5.72
C TYR A 272 -2.01 2.51 4.42
N LEU A 273 -2.51 1.30 4.18
CA LEU A 273 -2.14 0.56 2.97
C LEU A 273 -2.63 1.26 1.70
N THR A 274 -3.80 1.89 1.75
CA THR A 274 -4.34 2.72 0.65
C THR A 274 -3.44 3.93 0.37
N GLU A 275 -3.01 4.65 1.42
CA GLU A 275 -2.16 5.82 1.27
C GLU A 275 -0.73 5.45 0.83
N ILE A 276 -0.21 4.32 1.30
CA ILE A 276 1.07 3.74 0.86
C ILE A 276 0.99 3.35 -0.61
N HIS A 277 -0.09 2.70 -1.02
CA HIS A 277 -0.31 2.34 -2.43
C HIS A 277 -0.34 3.59 -3.32
N LYS A 278 -1.15 4.60 -2.98
CA LYS A 278 -1.21 5.88 -3.72
C LYS A 278 0.19 6.50 -3.86
N PHE A 279 0.97 6.50 -2.79
CA PHE A 279 2.34 7.03 -2.82
C PHE A 279 3.25 6.20 -3.74
N PHE A 280 3.18 4.88 -3.69
CA PHE A 280 4.06 4.00 -4.46
C PHE A 280 3.80 4.09 -5.97
N VAL A 281 2.54 4.17 -6.39
CA VAL A 281 2.21 4.29 -7.81
C VAL A 281 2.39 5.71 -8.36
N GLY A 282 2.48 6.72 -7.47
CA GLY A 282 2.53 8.14 -7.83
C GLY A 282 1.15 8.69 -8.22
N ASP A 283 0.98 9.99 -8.15
CA ASP A 283 -0.29 10.67 -8.47
C ASP A 283 -0.71 10.55 -9.97
N GLY A 284 0.09 9.87 -10.80
CA GLY A 284 -0.16 9.63 -12.24
C GLY A 284 -0.22 8.16 -12.65
N GLY A 285 0.01 7.21 -11.74
CA GLY A 285 -0.09 5.78 -11.99
C GLY A 285 -1.52 5.30 -11.78
N GLY A 286 -2.21 4.99 -12.87
CA GLY A 286 -3.60 4.58 -12.89
C GLY A 286 -3.91 3.42 -11.96
N VAL A 287 -4.35 3.75 -10.77
CA VAL A 287 -5.21 2.88 -9.98
C VAL A 287 -6.63 3.32 -10.31
N VAL A 288 -7.44 2.38 -10.74
CA VAL A 288 -8.89 2.56 -10.72
C VAL A 288 -9.35 2.41 -9.26
N GLY A 289 -8.77 3.20 -8.36
CA GLY A 289 -9.43 3.65 -7.16
C GLY A 289 -10.22 4.87 -7.61
N VAL A 290 -11.52 4.84 -7.50
CA VAL A 290 -12.35 6.01 -7.73
C VAL A 290 -11.89 7.05 -6.71
N ASP A 291 -11.01 7.98 -7.13
CA ASP A 291 -10.83 9.23 -6.43
C ASP A 291 -12.22 9.89 -6.42
N GLU A 292 -12.86 9.91 -5.28
CA GLU A 292 -13.91 10.88 -5.06
C GLU A 292 -13.22 12.25 -4.97
N SER A 293 -12.77 12.77 -6.12
CA SER A 293 -12.38 14.16 -6.21
C SER A 293 -13.56 14.98 -5.71
N GLU A 294 -13.31 15.95 -4.85
CA GLU A 294 -14.32 16.90 -4.33
C GLU A 294 -15.04 17.71 -5.44
N GLN A 295 -14.77 17.41 -6.70
CA GLN A 295 -15.43 17.95 -7.90
C GLN A 295 -16.08 16.85 -8.74
N SER A 296 -16.62 15.78 -8.10
CA SER A 296 -17.49 14.86 -8.82
C SER A 296 -18.75 15.57 -9.30
N GLU A 297 -18.91 15.70 -10.61
CA GLU A 297 -20.13 16.25 -11.24
C GLU A 297 -21.38 15.38 -10.93
N ILE A 298 -21.20 14.19 -10.32
CA ILE A 298 -22.27 13.23 -10.01
C ILE A 298 -22.37 12.99 -8.52
N ARG A 299 -23.57 13.23 -7.96
CA ARG A 299 -23.94 12.84 -6.60
C ARG A 299 -25.03 11.78 -6.62
N LEU A 300 -24.91 10.78 -5.74
CA LEU A 300 -25.83 9.63 -5.66
C LEU A 300 -26.33 9.47 -4.23
N TRP A 301 -27.66 9.40 -4.01
CA TRP A 301 -28.23 9.13 -2.69
C TRP A 301 -29.64 8.54 -2.75
N PRO A 302 -30.04 7.65 -1.83
CA PRO A 302 -29.17 7.01 -0.84
C PRO A 302 -28.25 5.96 -1.50
N ASN A 303 -27.10 5.74 -0.89
CA ASN A 303 -26.19 4.65 -1.23
C ASN A 303 -25.58 4.11 0.07
N PRO A 304 -25.88 2.87 0.52
CA PRO A 304 -26.68 1.83 -0.17
C PRO A 304 -28.12 2.22 -0.50
N THR A 305 -28.68 1.55 -1.51
CA THR A 305 -30.06 1.77 -1.98
C THR A 305 -30.85 0.47 -2.05
N SER A 306 -32.16 0.52 -1.79
CA SER A 306 -33.08 -0.61 -2.07
C SER A 306 -33.39 -0.79 -3.58
N GLY A 307 -32.69 -0.06 -4.45
CA GLY A 307 -32.91 -0.02 -5.89
C GLY A 307 -33.39 1.33 -6.39
N PHE A 308 -33.99 2.16 -5.53
CA PHE A 308 -34.45 3.51 -5.86
C PHE A 308 -33.51 4.54 -5.25
N PHE A 309 -32.93 5.40 -6.08
CA PHE A 309 -32.03 6.45 -5.63
C PHE A 309 -32.05 7.65 -6.58
N THR A 310 -31.43 8.70 -6.16
CA THR A 310 -31.33 9.96 -6.89
C THR A 310 -29.92 10.17 -7.39
N VAL A 311 -29.81 10.65 -8.63
CA VAL A 311 -28.55 11.06 -9.26
C VAL A 311 -28.65 12.54 -9.58
N GLU A 312 -27.75 13.35 -9.07
CA GLU A 312 -27.60 14.76 -9.43
C GLU A 312 -26.37 14.92 -10.35
N VAL A 313 -26.53 15.63 -11.45
CA VAL A 313 -25.46 15.95 -12.40
C VAL A 313 -25.54 17.43 -12.77
N GLU A 314 -24.38 18.07 -12.92
CA GLU A 314 -24.34 19.49 -13.34
C GLU A 314 -24.58 19.65 -14.84
N ASN A 315 -24.13 18.72 -15.64
CA ASN A 315 -24.24 18.72 -17.08
C ASN A 315 -24.96 17.46 -17.60
N ALA A 316 -25.59 17.57 -18.77
CA ALA A 316 -26.15 16.40 -19.44
C ALA A 316 -25.06 15.38 -19.73
N THR A 317 -25.29 14.11 -19.38
CA THR A 317 -24.35 13.03 -19.58
C THR A 317 -25.08 11.72 -19.83
N SER A 318 -24.44 10.76 -20.47
CA SER A 318 -24.92 9.39 -20.53
C SER A 318 -24.16 8.51 -19.53
N VAL A 319 -24.88 7.58 -18.91
CA VAL A 319 -24.35 6.70 -17.88
C VAL A 319 -24.60 5.24 -18.29
N GLU A 320 -23.54 4.45 -18.24
CA GLU A 320 -23.62 3.00 -18.26
C GLU A 320 -23.55 2.47 -16.82
N VAL A 321 -24.48 1.58 -16.46
CA VAL A 321 -24.43 0.82 -15.22
C VAL A 321 -23.84 -0.53 -15.54
N VAL A 322 -22.73 -0.87 -14.88
CA VAL A 322 -22.06 -2.17 -15.07
C VAL A 322 -22.02 -2.94 -13.75
N ASP A 323 -22.07 -4.26 -13.84
CA ASP A 323 -21.89 -5.14 -12.68
C ASP A 323 -20.38 -5.33 -12.36
N ILE A 324 -20.09 -6.10 -11.29
CA ILE A 324 -18.72 -6.41 -10.86
C ILE A 324 -17.88 -7.17 -11.90
N HIS A 325 -18.53 -7.72 -12.95
CA HIS A 325 -17.86 -8.41 -14.06
C HIS A 325 -17.69 -7.50 -15.30
N GLY A 326 -18.01 -6.21 -15.16
CA GLY A 326 -17.96 -5.24 -16.26
C GLY A 326 -19.08 -5.38 -17.29
N ARG A 327 -20.11 -6.20 -17.04
CA ARG A 327 -21.25 -6.35 -17.96
C ARG A 327 -22.19 -5.16 -17.80
N CYS A 328 -22.52 -4.51 -18.91
CA CYS A 328 -23.50 -3.43 -18.91
C CYS A 328 -24.90 -4.00 -18.59
N VAL A 329 -25.49 -3.54 -17.49
CA VAL A 329 -26.82 -3.91 -17.01
C VAL A 329 -27.86 -2.82 -17.26
N GLY A 330 -27.42 -1.61 -17.69
CA GLY A 330 -28.32 -0.51 -18.03
C GLY A 330 -27.56 0.68 -18.63
N LYS A 331 -28.28 1.46 -19.47
CA LYS A 331 -27.77 2.72 -20.02
C LYS A 331 -28.84 3.80 -19.82
N TYR A 332 -28.41 4.96 -19.34
CA TYR A 332 -29.31 6.04 -18.97
C TYR A 332 -28.77 7.37 -19.49
N ALA A 333 -29.68 8.22 -19.98
CA ALA A 333 -29.36 9.61 -20.29
C ALA A 333 -29.82 10.51 -19.15
N LEU A 334 -28.90 11.21 -18.52
CA LEU A 334 -29.16 12.11 -17.40
C LEU A 334 -29.22 13.56 -17.89
N ARG A 335 -30.13 14.34 -17.33
CA ARG A 335 -30.28 15.78 -17.58
C ARG A 335 -29.65 16.57 -16.44
N PRO A 336 -29.18 17.80 -16.66
CA PRO A 336 -28.69 18.65 -15.58
C PRO A 336 -29.70 18.73 -14.43
N GLY A 337 -29.21 18.65 -13.18
CA GLY A 337 -29.98 18.58 -11.97
C GLY A 337 -30.30 17.16 -11.53
N THR A 338 -31.42 16.98 -10.85
CA THR A 338 -31.78 15.75 -10.14
C THR A 338 -32.51 14.76 -11.05
N ASN A 339 -32.02 13.53 -11.14
CA ASN A 339 -32.61 12.42 -11.90
C ASN A 339 -32.98 11.29 -10.92
N LYS A 340 -34.17 10.70 -11.06
CA LYS A 340 -34.57 9.51 -10.28
C LYS A 340 -34.21 8.25 -11.05
N MET A 341 -33.56 7.31 -10.37
CA MET A 341 -33.09 6.05 -10.93
C MET A 341 -33.77 4.88 -10.24
N ASP A 342 -34.02 3.83 -11.03
CA ASP A 342 -34.59 2.57 -10.55
C ASP A 342 -33.73 1.40 -11.05
N LEU A 343 -33.04 0.75 -10.11
CA LEU A 343 -32.33 -0.50 -10.29
C LEU A 343 -32.99 -1.65 -9.50
N GLY A 344 -34.26 -1.49 -9.10
CA GLY A 344 -34.99 -2.47 -8.29
C GLY A 344 -35.12 -3.85 -8.92
N ASN A 345 -34.92 -3.97 -10.23
CA ASN A 345 -34.92 -5.26 -10.95
C ASN A 345 -33.55 -5.97 -10.90
N LEU A 346 -32.48 -5.31 -10.43
CA LEU A 346 -31.16 -5.91 -10.32
C LEU A 346 -31.02 -6.67 -8.99
N PRO A 347 -30.26 -7.76 -8.92
CA PRO A 347 -29.93 -8.45 -7.68
C PRO A 347 -29.20 -7.54 -6.68
N ASP A 348 -29.23 -7.91 -5.39
CA ASP A 348 -28.37 -7.29 -4.39
C ASP A 348 -26.90 -7.44 -4.81
N GLY A 349 -26.16 -6.35 -4.73
CA GLY A 349 -24.77 -6.35 -5.17
C GLY A 349 -24.21 -4.96 -5.46
N LEU A 350 -22.93 -4.94 -5.79
CA LEU A 350 -22.21 -3.73 -6.16
C LEU A 350 -22.30 -3.48 -7.67
N TYR A 351 -22.62 -2.25 -8.03
CA TYR A 351 -22.72 -1.77 -9.41
C TYR A 351 -21.89 -0.50 -9.56
N PHE A 352 -21.48 -0.21 -10.81
CA PHE A 352 -20.70 0.97 -11.13
C PHE A 352 -21.45 1.82 -12.16
N PHE A 353 -21.60 3.09 -11.86
CA PHE A 353 -22.08 4.13 -12.76
C PHE A 353 -20.91 4.73 -13.49
N LYS A 354 -20.83 4.54 -14.80
CA LYS A 354 -19.75 5.05 -15.64
C LYS A 354 -20.31 6.07 -16.63
N THR A 355 -19.83 7.32 -16.57
CA THR A 355 -20.21 8.36 -17.52
C THR A 355 -19.46 8.24 -18.83
N ASP A 356 -19.98 8.88 -19.88
CA ASP A 356 -19.31 9.09 -21.16
C ASP A 356 -18.02 9.95 -21.05
N ARG A 357 -17.83 10.66 -19.93
CA ARG A 357 -16.62 11.44 -19.59
C ARG A 357 -15.59 10.65 -18.78
N GLY A 358 -15.88 9.38 -18.47
CA GLY A 358 -14.98 8.49 -17.73
C GLY A 358 -15.12 8.54 -16.21
N GLU A 359 -16.04 9.35 -15.66
CA GLU A 359 -16.32 9.36 -14.23
C GLU A 359 -17.06 8.07 -13.83
N VAL A 360 -16.66 7.46 -12.69
CA VAL A 360 -17.23 6.21 -12.19
C VAL A 360 -17.66 6.41 -10.73
N LYS A 361 -18.91 6.02 -10.41
CA LYS A 361 -19.46 5.98 -9.03
C LYS A 361 -19.93 4.59 -8.66
N LYS A 362 -19.67 4.19 -7.41
CA LYS A 362 -20.16 2.91 -6.85
C LYS A 362 -21.60 3.06 -6.35
N VAL A 363 -22.44 2.06 -6.60
CA VAL A 363 -23.80 1.94 -6.08
C VAL A 363 -24.00 0.56 -5.48
N LEU A 364 -24.28 0.49 -4.19
CA LEU A 364 -24.61 -0.75 -3.51
C LEU A 364 -26.14 -0.91 -3.47
N VAL A 365 -26.65 -1.93 -4.17
CA VAL A 365 -28.06 -2.34 -4.10
C VAL A 365 -28.19 -3.36 -2.98
N SER A 366 -29.05 -3.07 -1.99
CA SER A 366 -29.35 -3.95 -0.84
C SER A 366 -30.83 -3.79 -0.51
N LYS A 367 -31.63 -4.84 -0.73
CA LYS A 367 -33.10 -4.88 -0.54
C LYS A 367 -33.48 -5.42 0.82
#